data_3370764cff0cb4b878f7ed8c992e9859
#
_entry.id   3370764cff0cb4b878f7ed8c992e9859
#
_cell.length_a   1.000
_cell.length_b   1.000
_cell.length_c   1.000
_cell.angle_alpha   90.00
_cell.angle_beta   90.00
_cell.angle_gamma   90.00
#
_symmetry.space_group_name_H-M   'P 1'
#
loop_
_entity.id
_entity.type
_entity.pdbx_description
1 polymer ?
#
loop_
_entity_poly.entity_id
_entity_poly.type
_entity_poly.pdbx_seq_one_letter_code
_entity_poly.pdbx_strand_id
1 'polypeptide(L)'
;MIFIIVYFVRKNETLMRLIFFVITISVGTTVNSEGLFSWLFSSGKEITAEIKLVNKCQLDSKYFIVRDLESGKIASFTNGFAKLPTKTKSSVQLQLSPSVKNVTFVGNAVAAKEKMKIVADCSKRNLKDVLKN
;
A
#
# COMPACT_ATOMS: atom_id res chain seq x y z
N MET A 1 -15.69 19.25 12.08
CA MET A 1 -14.81 19.06 13.27
C MET A 1 -14.39 20.37 13.96
N ILE A 2 -14.73 21.51 13.42
CA ILE A 2 -14.47 22.85 13.98
C ILE A 2 -15.46 23.23 15.11
N PHE A 3 -16.64 22.63 15.16
CA PHE A 3 -17.71 22.99 16.13
C PHE A 3 -17.49 22.47 17.57
N ILE A 4 -16.65 21.48 17.80
CA ILE A 4 -16.44 20.91 19.13
C ILE A 4 -15.45 21.74 19.97
N ILE A 5 -14.55 22.48 19.32
CA ILE A 5 -13.51 23.28 20.02
C ILE A 5 -14.10 24.55 20.63
N VAL A 6 -15.14 25.12 20.03
CA VAL A 6 -15.77 26.36 20.51
C VAL A 6 -16.53 26.17 21.82
N TYR A 7 -17.01 24.97 22.13
CA TYR A 7 -17.77 24.71 23.35
C TYR A 7 -16.92 24.57 24.63
N PHE A 8 -15.62 24.22 24.46
CA PHE A 8 -14.71 24.02 25.60
C PHE A 8 -14.03 25.30 26.10
N VAL A 9 -14.02 26.36 25.28
CA VAL A 9 -13.29 27.59 25.53
C VAL A 9 -13.98 28.51 26.56
N ARG A 10 -15.24 28.27 26.92
CA ARG A 10 -16.05 29.18 27.75
C ARG A 10 -15.77 29.10 29.26
N LYS A 11 -14.85 28.23 29.71
CA LYS A 11 -14.68 28.00 31.17
C LYS A 11 -13.32 28.39 31.79
N ASN A 12 -12.34 28.84 30.99
CA ASN A 12 -11.05 29.21 31.60
C ASN A 12 -10.25 30.20 30.71
N GLU A 13 -10.19 31.48 31.14
CA GLU A 13 -9.52 32.56 30.39
C GLU A 13 -8.02 32.32 30.14
N THR A 14 -7.35 31.59 31.03
CA THR A 14 -5.94 31.24 30.90
C THR A 14 -5.70 30.20 29.79
N LEU A 15 -6.63 29.27 29.63
CA LEU A 15 -6.57 28.27 28.57
C LEU A 15 -6.82 28.90 27.19
N MET A 16 -7.65 29.93 27.15
CA MET A 16 -7.97 30.66 25.92
C MET A 16 -6.74 31.36 25.32
N ARG A 17 -5.86 31.94 26.17
CA ARG A 17 -4.60 32.54 25.68
C ARG A 17 -3.63 31.53 25.11
N LEU A 18 -3.59 30.33 25.68
CA LEU A 18 -2.74 29.25 25.19
C LEU A 18 -3.24 28.65 23.84
N ILE A 19 -4.56 28.53 23.70
CA ILE A 19 -5.18 28.03 22.46
C ILE A 19 -5.02 29.04 21.32
N PHE A 20 -5.17 30.36 21.60
CA PHE A 20 -4.91 31.38 20.58
C PHE A 20 -3.44 31.39 20.13
N PHE A 21 -2.50 31.11 21.03
CA PHE A 21 -1.08 31.03 20.68
C PHE A 21 -0.77 29.82 19.77
N VAL A 22 -1.44 28.70 20.02
CA VAL A 22 -1.30 27.49 19.19
C VAL A 22 -1.95 27.66 17.81
N ILE A 23 -3.10 28.35 17.74
CA ILE A 23 -3.81 28.59 16.48
C ILE A 23 -3.08 29.63 15.61
N THR A 24 -2.45 30.66 16.20
CA THR A 24 -1.68 31.65 15.44
C THR A 24 -0.37 31.11 14.88
N ILE A 25 0.22 30.09 15.52
CA ILE A 25 1.40 29.40 14.97
C ILE A 25 0.99 28.49 13.80
N SER A 26 -0.22 27.93 13.78
CA SER A 26 -0.67 27.04 12.71
C SER A 26 -1.17 27.75 11.44
N VAL A 27 -1.44 29.06 11.48
CA VAL A 27 -1.92 29.82 10.31
C VAL A 27 -0.77 30.49 9.54
N GLY A 28 0.43 30.56 10.12
CA GLY A 28 1.58 31.26 9.53
C GLY A 28 2.50 30.43 8.63
N THR A 29 2.34 29.12 8.58
CA THR A 29 3.15 28.27 7.71
C THR A 29 2.23 27.36 6.90
N THR A 30 2.09 27.62 5.62
CA THR A 30 1.68 26.61 4.64
C THR A 30 2.79 25.56 4.53
N VAL A 31 3.05 24.86 5.64
CA VAL A 31 3.84 23.65 5.62
C VAL A 31 2.92 22.62 5.02
N ASN A 32 3.24 22.16 3.79
CA ASN A 32 2.60 20.99 3.22
C ASN A 32 2.60 19.90 4.28
N SER A 33 1.45 19.68 4.90
CA SER A 33 1.28 18.68 5.98
C SER A 33 1.58 17.27 5.51
N GLU A 34 1.65 17.05 4.21
CA GLU A 34 2.06 15.79 3.58
C GLU A 34 3.53 15.43 3.87
N GLY A 35 4.42 16.42 4.07
CA GLY A 35 5.84 16.18 4.32
C GLY A 35 6.18 15.82 5.77
N LEU A 36 5.46 16.38 6.77
CA LEU A 36 5.79 16.22 8.19
C LEU A 36 5.36 14.88 8.80
N PHE A 37 4.29 14.29 8.28
CA PHE A 37 3.81 12.99 8.77
C PHE A 37 4.37 11.81 7.98
N SER A 38 4.79 12.02 6.73
CA SER A 38 5.32 10.92 5.89
C SER A 38 6.60 10.32 6.44
N TRP A 39 7.48 11.10 7.11
CA TRP A 39 8.70 10.55 7.70
C TRP A 39 8.45 9.75 8.98
N LEU A 40 7.39 10.07 9.74
CA LEU A 40 7.00 9.32 10.94
C LEU A 40 6.40 7.95 10.59
N PHE A 41 5.74 7.83 9.42
CA PHE A 41 5.11 6.58 8.97
C PHE A 41 5.91 5.85 7.90
N SER A 42 6.92 6.49 7.31
CA SER A 42 7.79 5.90 6.28
C SER A 42 8.93 5.10 6.91
N SER A 43 8.62 4.02 7.61
CA SER A 43 9.60 3.19 8.32
C SER A 43 10.38 2.21 7.44
N GLY A 44 10.38 2.37 6.11
CA GLY A 44 11.07 1.47 5.19
C GLY A 44 12.11 2.17 4.32
N LYS A 45 13.31 1.57 4.21
CA LYS A 45 14.32 1.98 3.22
C LYS A 45 13.79 1.66 1.82
N GLU A 46 13.98 2.57 0.85
CA GLU A 46 13.68 2.28 -0.54
C GLU A 46 14.59 1.18 -1.08
N ILE A 47 13.97 0.21 -1.73
CA ILE A 47 14.63 -0.95 -2.33
C ILE A 47 14.00 -1.25 -3.70
N THR A 48 14.74 -1.97 -4.52
CA THR A 48 14.16 -2.66 -5.67
C THR A 48 14.03 -4.14 -5.32
N ALA A 49 12.81 -4.59 -5.07
CA ALA A 49 12.54 -5.99 -4.78
C ALA A 49 12.67 -6.82 -6.06
N GLU A 50 13.59 -7.78 -6.08
CA GLU A 50 13.69 -8.80 -7.12
C GLU A 50 12.81 -10.00 -6.72
N ILE A 51 11.75 -10.22 -7.47
CA ILE A 51 10.70 -11.18 -7.11
C ILE A 51 10.71 -12.33 -8.11
N LYS A 52 10.94 -13.56 -7.62
CA LYS A 52 10.80 -14.78 -8.40
C LYS A 52 9.41 -15.36 -8.20
N LEU A 53 8.68 -15.57 -9.29
CA LEU A 53 7.40 -16.28 -9.29
C LEU A 53 7.61 -17.78 -9.33
N VAL A 54 7.04 -18.48 -8.37
CA VAL A 54 6.86 -19.94 -8.42
C VAL A 54 5.43 -20.20 -8.86
N ASN A 55 5.27 -20.46 -10.14
CA ASN A 55 3.94 -20.63 -10.74
C ASN A 55 3.50 -22.10 -10.66
N LYS A 56 2.45 -22.36 -9.89
CA LYS A 56 1.75 -23.66 -9.80
C LYS A 56 0.37 -23.63 -10.46
N CYS A 57 0.06 -22.55 -11.19
CA CYS A 57 -1.16 -22.40 -11.95
C CYS A 57 -0.94 -22.86 -13.40
N GLN A 58 -2.03 -23.17 -14.10
CA GLN A 58 -1.99 -23.48 -15.53
C GLN A 58 -1.89 -22.22 -16.43
N LEU A 59 -1.78 -21.04 -15.79
CA LEU A 59 -1.66 -19.74 -16.47
C LEU A 59 -0.18 -19.38 -16.66
N ASP A 60 0.15 -18.76 -17.79
CA ASP A 60 1.48 -18.24 -18.06
C ASP A 60 1.87 -17.14 -17.05
N SER A 61 3.14 -17.09 -16.67
CA SER A 61 3.70 -16.09 -15.72
C SER A 61 3.46 -14.65 -16.14
N LYS A 62 3.36 -14.36 -17.44
CA LYS A 62 3.06 -13.03 -17.98
C LYS A 62 1.71 -12.45 -17.56
N TYR A 63 0.77 -13.33 -17.17
CA TYR A 63 -0.56 -12.91 -16.71
C TYR A 63 -0.58 -12.52 -15.23
N PHE A 64 0.51 -12.70 -14.50
CA PHE A 64 0.62 -12.27 -13.12
C PHE A 64 1.33 -10.92 -13.03
N ILE A 65 0.91 -10.15 -12.05
CA ILE A 65 1.54 -8.90 -11.64
C ILE A 65 1.78 -8.94 -10.13
N VAL A 66 2.77 -8.21 -9.68
CA VAL A 66 2.95 -7.94 -8.26
C VAL A 66 2.67 -6.46 -8.00
N ARG A 67 1.89 -6.19 -6.97
CA ARG A 67 1.49 -4.85 -6.57
C ARG A 67 1.96 -4.55 -5.16
N ASP A 68 2.57 -3.41 -4.97
CA ASP A 68 2.80 -2.80 -3.65
C ASP A 68 1.50 -2.16 -3.18
N LEU A 69 0.96 -2.62 -2.06
CA LEU A 69 -0.31 -2.16 -1.52
C LEU A 69 -0.24 -0.77 -0.89
N GLU A 70 0.95 -0.32 -0.50
CA GLU A 70 1.16 0.98 0.12
C GLU A 70 1.35 2.08 -0.93
N SER A 71 2.23 1.84 -1.92
CA SER A 71 2.52 2.82 -2.97
C SER A 71 1.65 2.67 -4.20
N GLY A 72 0.94 1.54 -4.35
CA GLY A 72 0.16 1.21 -5.54
C GLY A 72 1.00 0.85 -6.77
N LYS A 73 2.33 0.85 -6.68
CA LYS A 73 3.23 0.49 -7.79
C LYS A 73 3.02 -0.97 -8.20
N ILE A 74 3.16 -1.21 -9.50
CA ILE A 74 2.92 -2.53 -10.11
C ILE A 74 4.14 -2.93 -10.93
N ALA A 75 4.51 -4.21 -10.90
CA ALA A 75 5.49 -4.79 -11.80
C ALA A 75 4.94 -6.09 -12.43
N SER A 76 5.21 -6.28 -13.72
CA SER A 76 4.85 -7.49 -14.45
C SER A 76 6.00 -8.50 -14.41
N PHE A 77 5.66 -9.79 -14.52
CA PHE A 77 6.66 -10.85 -14.60
C PHE A 77 7.12 -11.07 -16.03
N THR A 78 8.44 -11.11 -16.22
CA THR A 78 9.11 -11.52 -17.46
C THR A 78 9.96 -12.72 -17.13
N ASN A 79 9.74 -13.84 -17.82
CA ASN A 79 10.44 -15.12 -17.57
C ASN A 79 10.41 -15.55 -16.08
N GLY A 80 9.29 -15.28 -15.40
CA GLY A 80 9.11 -15.62 -13.99
C GLY A 80 9.81 -14.69 -12.98
N PHE A 81 10.35 -13.55 -13.42
CA PHE A 81 10.97 -12.54 -12.56
C PHE A 81 10.30 -11.18 -12.73
N ALA A 82 10.22 -10.43 -11.64
CA ALA A 82 9.76 -9.05 -11.64
C ALA A 82 10.69 -8.19 -10.77
N LYS A 83 10.84 -6.90 -11.12
CA LYS A 83 11.54 -5.88 -10.32
C LYS A 83 10.54 -4.82 -9.92
N LEU A 84 10.31 -4.67 -8.62
CA LEU A 84 9.35 -3.73 -8.05
C LEU A 84 10.07 -2.71 -7.18
N PRO A 85 10.11 -1.42 -7.57
CA PRO A 85 10.55 -0.35 -6.67
C PRO A 85 9.55 -0.19 -5.52
N THR A 86 9.99 -0.44 -4.30
CA THR A 86 9.15 -0.45 -3.09
C THR A 86 9.96 -0.05 -1.87
N LYS A 87 9.38 -0.12 -0.68
CA LYS A 87 10.08 0.05 0.59
C LYS A 87 10.23 -1.28 1.32
N THR A 88 11.29 -1.41 2.12
CA THR A 88 11.42 -2.56 3.02
C THR A 88 10.21 -2.66 3.92
N LYS A 89 9.69 -3.89 4.11
CA LYS A 89 8.48 -4.20 4.88
C LYS A 89 7.15 -3.72 4.28
N SER A 90 7.15 -2.97 3.16
CA SER A 90 5.92 -2.67 2.44
C SER A 90 5.19 -3.98 2.08
N SER A 91 3.87 -3.95 2.11
CA SER A 91 3.05 -5.12 1.77
C SER A 91 2.93 -5.26 0.27
N VAL A 92 3.45 -6.35 -0.29
CA VAL A 92 3.33 -6.68 -1.71
C VAL A 92 2.43 -7.87 -1.92
N GLN A 93 1.65 -7.85 -2.99
CA GLN A 93 0.63 -8.85 -3.27
C GLN A 93 0.68 -9.29 -4.73
N LEU A 94 0.59 -10.61 -4.95
CA LEU A 94 0.45 -11.18 -6.28
C LEU A 94 -1.00 -11.09 -6.75
N GLN A 95 -1.21 -10.62 -7.96
CA GLN A 95 -2.53 -10.49 -8.58
C GLN A 95 -2.48 -10.94 -10.04
N LEU A 96 -3.64 -11.20 -10.65
CA LEU A 96 -3.72 -11.30 -12.11
C LEU A 96 -3.71 -9.91 -12.74
N SER A 97 -3.10 -9.84 -13.91
CA SER A 97 -3.13 -8.65 -14.75
C SER A 97 -4.58 -8.29 -15.10
N PRO A 98 -4.94 -7.01 -15.12
CA PRO A 98 -6.26 -6.55 -15.58
C PRO A 98 -6.60 -6.95 -17.02
N SER A 99 -5.60 -7.36 -17.80
CA SER A 99 -5.81 -7.88 -19.16
C SER A 99 -6.49 -9.26 -19.18
N VAL A 100 -6.44 -9.99 -18.08
CA VAL A 100 -7.13 -11.28 -17.93
C VAL A 100 -8.56 -11.04 -17.51
N LYS A 101 -9.49 -11.19 -18.45
CA LYS A 101 -10.92 -11.03 -18.20
C LYS A 101 -11.52 -12.30 -17.57
N ASN A 102 -12.56 -12.13 -16.77
CA ASN A 102 -13.38 -13.21 -16.19
C ASN A 102 -12.67 -14.13 -15.19
N VAL A 103 -11.44 -13.83 -14.79
CA VAL A 103 -10.72 -14.58 -13.75
C VAL A 103 -10.08 -13.61 -12.78
N THR A 104 -10.28 -13.82 -11.50
CA THR A 104 -9.62 -13.06 -10.44
C THR A 104 -8.73 -13.98 -9.62
N PHE A 105 -7.51 -13.56 -9.41
CA PHE A 105 -6.59 -14.20 -8.48
C PHE A 105 -5.94 -13.12 -7.63
N VAL A 106 -6.03 -13.28 -6.33
CA VAL A 106 -5.37 -12.41 -5.36
C VAL A 106 -4.64 -13.31 -4.36
N GLY A 107 -3.33 -13.25 -4.38
CA GLY A 107 -2.47 -13.96 -3.43
C GLY A 107 -2.46 -13.32 -2.05
N ASN A 108 -1.82 -13.96 -1.10
CA ASN A 108 -1.59 -13.37 0.22
C ASN A 108 -0.61 -12.20 0.11
N ALA A 109 -0.82 -11.17 0.93
CA ALA A 109 0.14 -10.09 1.07
C ALA A 109 1.37 -10.57 1.84
N VAL A 110 2.55 -10.18 1.39
CA VAL A 110 3.83 -10.52 2.01
C VAL A 110 4.71 -9.28 2.13
N ALA A 111 5.54 -9.21 3.17
CA ALA A 111 6.45 -8.09 3.35
C ALA A 111 7.55 -8.08 2.29
N ALA A 112 7.79 -6.91 1.69
CA ALA A 112 8.81 -6.72 0.66
C ALA A 112 10.22 -6.91 1.22
N LYS A 113 11.05 -7.62 0.45
CA LYS A 113 12.49 -7.84 0.69
C LYS A 113 13.23 -7.68 -0.63
N GLU A 114 14.53 -7.38 -0.57
CA GLU A 114 15.37 -7.20 -1.77
C GLU A 114 15.31 -8.41 -2.72
N LYS A 115 15.33 -9.63 -2.16
CA LYS A 115 15.14 -10.87 -2.92
C LYS A 115 14.05 -11.69 -2.27
N MET A 116 13.03 -12.06 -3.04
CA MET A 116 11.90 -12.82 -2.53
C MET A 116 11.31 -13.77 -3.56
N LYS A 117 10.62 -14.79 -3.06
CA LYS A 117 9.83 -15.72 -3.89
C LYS A 117 8.36 -15.56 -3.54
N ILE A 118 7.53 -15.49 -4.56
CA ILE A 118 6.07 -15.50 -4.40
C ILE A 118 5.52 -16.72 -5.15
N VAL A 119 4.58 -17.41 -4.52
CA VAL A 119 3.96 -18.60 -5.07
C VAL A 119 2.57 -18.24 -5.60
N ALA A 120 2.33 -18.49 -6.88
CA ALA A 120 1.00 -18.54 -7.45
C ALA A 120 0.47 -19.96 -7.31
N ASP A 121 -0.44 -20.19 -6.38
CA ASP A 121 -1.07 -21.48 -6.15
C ASP A 121 -2.58 -21.37 -6.41
N CYS A 122 -3.01 -21.91 -7.52
CA CYS A 122 -4.41 -21.91 -7.95
C CYS A 122 -5.19 -23.12 -7.42
N SER A 123 -4.55 -24.06 -6.73
CA SER A 123 -5.20 -25.30 -6.25
C SER A 123 -6.20 -25.03 -5.10
N LYS A 124 -5.95 -23.99 -4.34
CA LYS A 124 -6.77 -23.62 -3.17
C LYS A 124 -7.99 -22.76 -3.51
N ARG A 125 -8.09 -22.26 -4.73
CA ARG A 125 -9.27 -21.55 -5.25
C ARG A 125 -9.75 -22.31 -6.46
N ASN A 126 -10.92 -22.89 -6.38
CA ASN A 126 -11.57 -23.53 -7.51
C ASN A 126 -11.75 -22.50 -8.62
N LEU A 127 -10.83 -22.44 -9.58
CA LEU A 127 -11.00 -21.70 -10.84
C LEU A 127 -12.30 -22.10 -11.55
N LYS A 128 -12.83 -23.30 -11.25
CA LYS A 128 -14.12 -23.79 -11.77
C LYS A 128 -15.32 -22.97 -11.29
N ASP A 129 -15.25 -22.35 -10.12
CA ASP A 129 -16.38 -21.57 -9.58
C ASP A 129 -16.43 -20.15 -10.17
N VAL A 130 -15.34 -19.67 -10.75
CA VAL A 130 -15.27 -18.35 -11.40
C VAL A 130 -15.71 -18.41 -12.87
N LEU A 131 -15.66 -19.58 -13.48
CA LEU A 131 -16.04 -19.79 -14.89
C LEU A 131 -17.52 -20.15 -15.07
N LYS A 132 -18.32 -20.16 -14.00
CA LYS A 132 -19.75 -20.56 -14.03
C LYS A 132 -20.74 -19.40 -14.06
N ASN A 133 -20.28 -18.14 -14.19
CA ASN A 133 -21.18 -16.98 -14.36
C ASN A 133 -20.96 -16.33 -15.72
#